data_e5b2f2cb28dac21e3388533f51d03e48
#
_entry.id   e5b2f2cb28dac21e3388533f51d03e48
#
_cell.length_a   1.000
_cell.length_b   1.000
_cell.length_c   1.000
_cell.angle_alpha   90.00
_cell.angle_beta   90.00
_cell.angle_gamma   90.00
#
_symmetry.space_group_name_H-M   'P 1'
#
loop_
_entity.id
_entity.type
_entity.pdbx_description
1 polymer ?
#
loop_
_entity_poly.entity_id
_entity_poly.type
_entity_poly.pdbx_seq_one_letter_code
_entity_poly.pdbx_strand_id
1 'polypeptide(L)'
;SWLISPTGGLIPQAEVRAYLAQERFVAERVLRVERQAKLTDLLAEGEQLPEPAFLQVLADIRAPKVAEGLCQVLLDSVAGDCAVNAGRVVADSVDPVAGTARFTLELVYRLKDPGEELPDLAAHVLRSDLVSLEVAAGAEGSASPDAALKALLESVAAACAGEGMGEACRPTRLDIDWVPGRPVMARAEIAWLDPLPKGMFVAPPLLPAQGG
;
A
#
# COMPACT_ATOMS: atom_id res chain seq x y z
N SER A 1 -11.08 -3.79 -31.15
CA SER A 1 -10.62 -2.45 -30.77
C SER A 1 -9.12 -2.37 -30.82
N TRP A 2 -8.61 -1.30 -31.38
CA TRP A 2 -7.17 -1.07 -31.57
C TRP A 2 -6.77 0.28 -30.98
N LEU A 3 -5.63 0.33 -30.36
CA LEU A 3 -4.97 1.58 -29.94
C LEU A 3 -3.69 1.75 -30.76
N ILE A 4 -3.25 2.98 -30.91
CA ILE A 4 -1.99 3.29 -31.62
C ILE A 4 -0.89 3.38 -30.57
N SER A 5 0.18 2.60 -30.77
CA SER A 5 1.38 2.70 -29.95
C SER A 5 2.15 4.02 -30.27
N PRO A 6 3.05 4.47 -29.36
CA PRO A 6 3.92 5.62 -29.63
C PRO A 6 4.76 5.50 -30.90
N THR A 7 5.02 4.28 -31.37
CA THR A 7 5.76 3.97 -32.59
C THR A 7 4.89 3.83 -33.82
N GLY A 8 3.58 4.09 -33.73
CA GLY A 8 2.62 4.03 -34.82
C GLY A 8 2.03 2.64 -35.12
N GLY A 9 2.39 1.61 -34.33
CA GLY A 9 1.79 0.27 -34.44
C GLY A 9 0.40 0.22 -33.85
N LEU A 10 -0.46 -0.68 -34.35
CA LEU A 10 -1.76 -0.94 -33.79
C LEU A 10 -1.68 -1.97 -32.67
N ILE A 11 -2.23 -1.63 -31.49
CA ILE A 11 -2.29 -2.52 -30.33
C ILE A 11 -3.74 -2.93 -30.08
N PRO A 12 -4.05 -4.23 -30.00
CA PRO A 12 -5.39 -4.67 -29.60
C PRO A 12 -5.77 -4.15 -28.22
N GLN A 13 -7.01 -3.67 -28.07
CA GLN A 13 -7.49 -3.16 -26.78
C GLN A 13 -7.44 -4.23 -25.67
N ALA A 14 -7.62 -5.51 -26.03
CA ALA A 14 -7.48 -6.61 -25.10
C ALA A 14 -6.06 -6.70 -24.50
N GLU A 15 -5.03 -6.46 -25.30
CA GLU A 15 -3.63 -6.43 -24.82
C GLU A 15 -3.36 -5.26 -23.89
N VAL A 16 -3.93 -4.09 -24.18
CA VAL A 16 -3.82 -2.92 -23.30
C VAL A 16 -4.50 -3.18 -21.96
N ARG A 17 -5.69 -3.78 -21.96
CA ARG A 17 -6.38 -4.16 -20.72
C ARG A 17 -5.56 -5.17 -19.92
N ALA A 18 -5.01 -6.19 -20.58
CA ALA A 18 -4.18 -7.20 -19.94
C ALA A 18 -2.93 -6.57 -19.32
N TYR A 19 -2.27 -5.66 -20.02
CA TYR A 19 -1.11 -4.94 -19.50
C TYR A 19 -1.44 -4.11 -18.27
N LEU A 20 -2.50 -3.30 -18.32
CA LEU A 20 -2.93 -2.47 -17.20
C LEU A 20 -3.35 -3.29 -15.98
N ALA A 21 -4.04 -4.41 -16.22
CA ALA A 21 -4.40 -5.32 -15.15
C ALA A 21 -3.17 -6.00 -14.54
N GLN A 22 -2.21 -6.43 -15.36
CA GLN A 22 -0.98 -7.06 -14.91
C GLN A 22 -0.18 -6.12 -14.00
N GLU A 23 -0.09 -4.83 -14.29
CA GLU A 23 0.56 -3.85 -13.42
C GLU A 23 -0.09 -3.77 -12.03
N ARG A 24 -1.41 -3.92 -11.96
CA ARG A 24 -2.15 -3.96 -10.69
C ARG A 24 -1.95 -5.25 -9.92
N PHE A 25 -1.67 -6.35 -10.59
CA PHE A 25 -1.54 -7.68 -10.01
C PHE A 25 -0.09 -8.18 -9.88
N VAL A 26 0.91 -7.30 -10.02
CA VAL A 26 2.29 -7.67 -9.65
C VAL A 26 2.35 -8.14 -8.21
N ALA A 27 3.21 -9.11 -7.92
CA ALA A 27 3.32 -9.69 -6.58
C ALA A 27 3.89 -8.71 -5.55
N GLU A 28 4.73 -7.78 -6.00
CA GLU A 28 5.35 -6.76 -5.16
C GLU A 28 4.40 -5.59 -4.89
N ARG A 29 4.33 -5.17 -3.63
CA ARG A 29 3.46 -4.10 -3.14
C ARG A 29 4.23 -3.16 -2.24
N VAL A 30 3.69 -1.97 -2.08
CA VAL A 30 4.25 -0.92 -1.23
C VAL A 30 3.26 -0.56 -0.14
N LEU A 31 3.73 -0.52 1.10
CA LEU A 31 3.01 0.06 2.24
C LEU A 31 3.68 1.38 2.61
N ARG A 32 2.93 2.46 2.65
CA ARG A 32 3.37 3.75 3.16
C ARG A 32 2.77 4.00 4.52
N VAL A 33 3.62 4.43 5.44
CA VAL A 33 3.23 4.71 6.83
C VAL A 33 3.78 6.05 7.25
N GLU A 34 2.93 6.87 7.86
CA GLU A 34 3.34 8.03 8.63
C GLU A 34 3.02 7.77 10.10
N ARG A 35 4.04 7.86 10.98
CA ARG A 35 3.87 7.63 12.41
C ARG A 35 4.79 8.52 13.25
N GLN A 36 4.35 8.76 14.49
CA GLN A 36 5.19 9.33 15.53
C GLN A 36 5.86 8.21 16.34
N ALA A 37 7.10 8.42 16.72
CA ALA A 37 7.81 7.53 17.64
C ALA A 37 8.59 8.32 18.68
N LYS A 38 8.88 7.67 19.81
CA LYS A 38 9.80 8.20 20.82
C LYS A 38 11.23 8.01 20.32
N LEU A 39 12.05 9.05 20.46
CA LEU A 39 13.45 8.98 20.07
C LEU A 39 14.25 7.95 20.89
N THR A 40 13.85 7.73 22.14
CA THR A 40 14.45 6.69 22.99
C THR A 40 14.24 5.28 22.46
N ASP A 41 13.16 5.02 21.74
CA ASP A 41 12.88 3.70 21.13
C ASP A 41 13.82 3.39 19.95
N LEU A 42 14.52 4.40 19.45
CA LEU A 42 15.49 4.27 18.36
C LEU A 42 16.91 3.99 18.83
N LEU A 43 17.15 4.08 20.14
CA LEU A 43 18.48 3.88 20.73
C LEU A 43 18.85 2.41 20.80
N ALA A 44 20.15 2.13 20.62
CA ALA A 44 20.71 0.84 20.96
C ALA A 44 20.82 0.69 22.49
N GLU A 45 21.00 -0.54 22.96
CA GLU A 45 21.20 -0.81 24.39
C GLU A 45 22.39 -0.02 24.94
N GLY A 46 22.18 0.70 26.04
CA GLY A 46 23.20 1.53 26.69
C GLY A 46 23.48 2.86 25.99
N GLU A 47 22.87 3.15 24.87
CA GLU A 47 23.01 4.42 24.18
C GLU A 47 22.12 5.49 24.82
N GLN A 48 22.63 6.72 24.88
CA GLN A 48 21.87 7.87 25.37
C GLN A 48 21.52 8.83 24.25
N LEU A 49 20.45 9.60 24.44
CA LEU A 49 20.08 10.65 23.49
C LEU A 49 21.23 11.67 23.37
N PRO A 50 21.62 12.06 22.16
CA PRO A 50 22.57 13.13 21.95
C PRO A 50 21.99 14.49 22.33
N GLU A 51 22.83 15.52 22.30
CA GLU A 51 22.38 16.89 22.43
C GLU A 51 21.32 17.26 21.40
N PRO A 52 20.40 18.20 21.70
CA PRO A 52 19.28 18.57 20.82
C PRO A 52 19.68 18.86 19.36
N ALA A 53 20.84 19.45 19.14
CA ALA A 53 21.35 19.74 17.80
C ALA A 53 21.57 18.50 16.91
N PHE A 54 21.75 17.32 17.52
CA PHE A 54 22.00 16.06 16.79
C PHE A 54 20.81 15.11 16.75
N LEU A 55 19.67 15.46 17.36
CA LEU A 55 18.49 14.60 17.41
C LEU A 55 17.90 14.35 16.01
N GLN A 56 17.89 15.36 15.14
CA GLN A 56 17.42 15.23 13.76
C GLN A 56 18.26 14.19 12.99
N VAL A 57 19.56 14.23 13.12
CA VAL A 57 20.49 13.30 12.45
C VAL A 57 20.29 11.88 12.99
N LEU A 58 20.18 11.71 14.30
CA LEU A 58 19.90 10.41 14.91
C LEU A 58 18.59 9.84 14.41
N ALA A 59 17.54 10.65 14.42
CA ALA A 59 16.21 10.24 13.96
C ALA A 59 16.25 9.80 12.49
N ASP A 60 16.92 10.53 11.62
CA ASP A 60 17.00 10.21 10.20
C ASP A 60 17.78 8.90 9.95
N ILE A 61 18.90 8.71 10.61
CA ILE A 61 19.69 7.47 10.49
C ILE A 61 18.95 6.25 11.01
N ARG A 62 18.17 6.40 12.08
CA ARG A 62 17.46 5.30 12.76
C ARG A 62 16.01 5.13 12.30
N ALA A 63 15.53 5.95 11.38
CA ALA A 63 14.16 5.89 10.87
C ALA A 63 13.72 4.48 10.44
N PRO A 64 14.52 3.66 9.74
CA PRO A 64 14.12 2.32 9.36
C PRO A 64 13.70 1.42 10.53
N LYS A 65 14.27 1.62 11.72
CA LYS A 65 13.93 0.85 12.91
C LYS A 65 12.46 1.02 13.33
N VAL A 66 11.87 2.16 13.02
CA VAL A 66 10.46 2.45 13.34
C VAL A 66 9.49 1.54 12.57
N ALA A 67 9.93 0.97 11.45
CA ALA A 67 9.12 0.14 10.57
C ALA A 67 9.19 -1.37 10.87
N GLU A 68 10.06 -1.83 11.76
CA GLU A 68 10.33 -3.27 11.96
C GLU A 68 9.07 -4.06 12.35
N GLY A 69 8.24 -3.53 13.24
CA GLY A 69 7.00 -4.18 13.69
C GLY A 69 5.95 -4.32 12.57
N LEU A 70 5.93 -3.41 11.62
CA LEU A 70 4.99 -3.42 10.50
C LEU A 70 5.30 -4.56 9.51
N CYS A 71 6.57 -4.84 9.24
CA CYS A 71 6.95 -6.00 8.44
C CYS A 71 6.45 -7.30 9.06
N GLN A 72 6.56 -7.45 10.39
CA GLN A 72 6.07 -8.64 11.08
C GLN A 72 4.56 -8.82 10.90
N VAL A 73 3.77 -7.75 11.02
CA VAL A 73 2.31 -7.80 10.78
C VAL A 73 1.99 -8.25 9.35
N LEU A 74 2.72 -7.75 8.36
CA LEU A 74 2.56 -8.17 6.96
C LEU A 74 2.92 -9.65 6.76
N LEU A 75 4.05 -10.10 7.33
CA LEU A 75 4.50 -11.50 7.24
C LEU A 75 3.55 -12.47 7.94
N ASP A 76 2.91 -12.06 9.02
CA ASP A 76 1.93 -12.88 9.75
C ASP A 76 0.59 -12.99 9.00
N SER A 77 0.36 -12.18 7.98
CA SER A 77 -0.93 -12.10 7.27
C SER A 77 -0.80 -12.38 5.77
N VAL A 78 -0.42 -11.39 4.99
CA VAL A 78 -0.52 -11.43 3.51
C VAL A 78 0.81 -11.58 2.80
N ALA A 79 1.93 -11.30 3.47
CA ALA A 79 3.25 -11.26 2.84
C ALA A 79 4.07 -12.52 3.09
N GLY A 80 4.78 -12.97 2.07
CA GLY A 80 5.84 -13.98 2.17
C GLY A 80 7.21 -13.36 2.36
N ASP A 81 7.37 -12.08 2.03
CA ASP A 81 8.61 -11.32 2.17
C ASP A 81 8.30 -9.85 2.42
N CYS A 82 9.15 -9.17 3.20
CA CYS A 82 8.99 -7.75 3.53
C CYS A 82 10.33 -7.11 3.84
N ALA A 83 10.55 -5.92 3.32
CA ALA A 83 11.73 -5.11 3.60
C ALA A 83 11.37 -3.63 3.75
N VAL A 84 12.13 -2.92 4.56
CA VAL A 84 12.05 -1.46 4.65
C VAL A 84 12.83 -0.87 3.48
N ASN A 85 12.13 -0.19 2.58
CA ASN A 85 12.73 0.44 1.40
C ASN A 85 13.23 1.85 1.68
N ALA A 86 12.47 2.62 2.44
CA ALA A 86 12.83 3.98 2.83
C ALA A 86 12.28 4.34 4.19
N GLY A 87 13.02 5.16 4.93
CA GLY A 87 12.56 5.75 6.18
C GLY A 87 13.23 7.10 6.36
N ARG A 88 12.42 8.11 6.70
CA ARG A 88 12.89 9.47 6.93
C ARG A 88 12.15 10.12 8.08
N VAL A 89 12.87 10.96 8.81
CA VAL A 89 12.22 11.87 9.75
C VAL A 89 11.59 13.04 8.98
N VAL A 90 10.36 13.39 9.37
CA VAL A 90 9.67 14.55 8.80
C VAL A 90 10.40 15.82 9.26
N ALA A 91 10.67 16.74 8.33
CA ALA A 91 11.31 18.01 8.64
C ALA A 91 10.56 18.77 9.76
N ASP A 92 11.31 19.38 10.66
CA ASP A 92 10.79 20.15 11.80
C ASP A 92 9.85 19.39 12.75
N SER A 93 9.83 18.05 12.69
CA SER A 93 8.99 17.23 13.57
C SER A 93 9.67 16.77 14.86
N VAL A 94 10.97 16.96 14.99
CA VAL A 94 11.71 16.58 16.19
C VAL A 94 11.35 17.54 17.32
N ASP A 95 10.77 17.00 18.38
CA ASP A 95 10.48 17.71 19.62
C ASP A 95 11.46 17.26 20.71
N PRO A 96 12.47 18.08 21.05
CA PRO A 96 13.46 17.71 22.04
C PRO A 96 12.90 17.69 23.47
N VAL A 97 11.80 18.39 23.74
CA VAL A 97 11.15 18.41 25.04
C VAL A 97 10.30 17.16 25.24
N ALA A 98 9.45 16.83 24.27
CA ALA A 98 8.63 15.61 24.29
C ALA A 98 9.47 14.35 24.00
N GLY A 99 10.63 14.47 23.39
CA GLY A 99 11.48 13.37 23.00
C GLY A 99 10.89 12.53 21.87
N THR A 100 10.17 13.16 20.95
CA THR A 100 9.45 12.50 19.84
C THR A 100 9.84 13.08 18.48
N ALA A 101 9.58 12.30 17.43
CA ALA A 101 9.65 12.76 16.06
C ALA A 101 8.61 12.04 15.21
N ARG A 102 8.27 12.62 14.05
CA ARG A 102 7.42 12.00 13.05
C ARG A 102 8.26 11.41 11.95
N PHE A 103 7.82 10.28 11.41
CA PHE A 103 8.53 9.54 10.39
C PHE A 103 7.61 9.20 9.25
N THR A 104 8.14 9.26 8.03
CA THR A 104 7.55 8.65 6.84
C THR A 104 8.35 7.41 6.49
N LEU A 105 7.64 6.30 6.29
CA LEU A 105 8.22 4.99 6.07
C LEU A 105 7.63 4.39 4.79
N GLU A 106 8.44 3.68 4.04
CA GLU A 106 8.01 2.89 2.91
C GLU A 106 8.54 1.46 3.06
N LEU A 107 7.62 0.51 3.05
CA LEU A 107 7.94 -0.91 3.07
C LEU A 107 7.55 -1.51 1.72
N VAL A 108 8.39 -2.44 1.25
CA VAL A 108 8.09 -3.26 0.08
C VAL A 108 7.85 -4.68 0.55
N TYR A 109 6.77 -5.30 0.10
CA TYR A 109 6.43 -6.66 0.46
C TYR A 109 5.93 -7.45 -0.75
N ARG A 110 6.07 -8.77 -0.69
CA ARG A 110 5.51 -9.71 -1.66
C ARG A 110 4.36 -10.47 -1.06
N LEU A 111 3.29 -10.63 -1.83
CA LEU A 111 2.17 -11.49 -1.45
C LEU A 111 2.62 -12.95 -1.32
N LYS A 112 2.04 -13.70 -0.36
CA LYS A 112 2.40 -15.09 -0.03
C LYS A 112 2.32 -16.03 -1.22
N ASP A 113 1.32 -15.87 -2.08
CA ASP A 113 1.07 -16.73 -3.22
C ASP A 113 1.16 -15.93 -4.53
N PRO A 114 2.38 -15.44 -4.90
CA PRO A 114 2.56 -14.76 -6.18
C PRO A 114 2.32 -15.66 -7.38
N GLY A 115 2.19 -16.97 -7.13
CA GLY A 115 1.99 -18.01 -8.13
C GLY A 115 0.56 -18.47 -8.30
N GLU A 116 -0.44 -17.84 -7.66
CA GLU A 116 -1.81 -18.02 -8.11
C GLU A 116 -1.89 -17.59 -9.55
N GLU A 117 -2.15 -18.55 -10.43
CA GLU A 117 -2.24 -18.29 -11.85
C GLU A 117 -3.38 -17.29 -12.06
N LEU A 118 -3.03 -16.09 -12.51
CA LEU A 118 -4.04 -15.10 -12.81
C LEU A 118 -4.89 -15.62 -13.98
N PRO A 119 -6.23 -15.44 -13.95
CA PRO A 119 -7.07 -15.75 -15.07
C PRO A 119 -6.65 -14.93 -16.30
N ASP A 120 -7.11 -15.30 -17.48
CA ASP A 120 -6.82 -14.56 -18.72
C ASP A 120 -7.24 -13.10 -18.59
N LEU A 121 -6.28 -12.21 -18.40
CA LEU A 121 -6.50 -10.78 -18.19
C LEU A 121 -7.18 -10.11 -19.39
N ALA A 122 -7.04 -10.66 -20.59
CA ALA A 122 -7.73 -10.16 -21.79
C ALA A 122 -9.24 -10.47 -21.79
N ALA A 123 -9.64 -11.52 -21.10
CA ALA A 123 -11.04 -11.97 -20.98
C ALA A 123 -11.74 -11.41 -19.72
N HIS A 124 -11.09 -10.55 -18.96
CA HIS A 124 -11.61 -10.00 -17.70
C HIS A 124 -11.59 -8.48 -17.69
N VAL A 125 -12.44 -7.91 -16.85
CA VAL A 125 -12.45 -6.48 -16.53
C VAL A 125 -11.85 -6.32 -15.13
N LEU A 126 -10.84 -5.45 -15.00
CA LEU A 126 -10.32 -5.02 -13.72
C LEU A 126 -11.33 -4.13 -13.01
N ARG A 127 -11.69 -4.50 -11.79
CA ARG A 127 -12.48 -3.70 -10.86
C ARG A 127 -11.65 -3.34 -9.66
N SER A 128 -11.93 -2.21 -9.07
CA SER A 128 -11.28 -1.78 -7.82
C SER A 128 -12.26 -1.05 -6.91
N ASP A 129 -11.97 -1.08 -5.63
CA ASP A 129 -12.71 -0.36 -4.60
C ASP A 129 -11.77 0.03 -3.46
N LEU A 130 -12.20 0.95 -2.63
CA LEU A 130 -11.45 1.43 -1.46
C LEU A 130 -12.07 0.85 -0.19
N VAL A 131 -11.19 0.34 0.67
CA VAL A 131 -11.52 -0.05 2.04
C VAL A 131 -10.84 0.94 2.97
N SER A 132 -11.61 1.64 3.78
CA SER A 132 -11.11 2.62 4.74
C SER A 132 -11.50 2.23 6.15
N LEU A 133 -10.59 2.43 7.07
CA LEU A 133 -10.77 2.15 8.49
C LEU A 133 -10.21 3.30 9.31
N GLU A 134 -10.98 3.76 10.29
CA GLU A 134 -10.56 4.74 11.27
C GLU A 134 -10.48 4.06 12.64
N VAL A 135 -9.28 4.05 13.23
CA VAL A 135 -9.06 3.54 14.58
C VAL A 135 -8.93 4.71 15.54
N ALA A 136 -9.86 4.83 16.46
CA ALA A 136 -9.87 5.93 17.44
C ALA A 136 -8.54 5.98 18.21
N ALA A 137 -8.04 7.20 18.43
CA ALA A 137 -6.94 7.41 19.35
C ALA A 137 -7.41 7.03 20.75
N GLY A 138 -6.95 5.88 21.24
CA GLY A 138 -7.26 5.45 22.61
C GLY A 138 -6.49 6.28 23.64
N ALA A 139 -7.03 6.41 24.84
CA ALA A 139 -6.27 6.85 26.00
C ALA A 139 -5.12 5.83 26.20
N GLU A 140 -3.88 6.32 26.26
CA GLU A 140 -2.67 5.53 26.47
C GLU A 140 -2.36 4.46 25.38
N GLY A 141 -2.07 4.90 24.15
CA GLY A 141 -1.28 4.11 23.21
C GLY A 141 -1.97 2.91 22.54
N SER A 142 -3.29 2.77 22.62
CA SER A 142 -4.03 1.64 22.04
C SER A 142 -4.21 1.72 20.52
N ALA A 143 -4.08 2.88 19.91
CA ALA A 143 -4.11 3.04 18.46
C ALA A 143 -2.67 3.08 17.91
N SER A 144 -2.12 1.93 17.58
CA SER A 144 -0.82 1.83 16.89
C SER A 144 -1.03 1.61 15.39
N PRO A 145 -0.10 2.05 14.55
CA PRO A 145 -0.10 1.69 13.14
C PRO A 145 -0.13 0.19 12.89
N ASP A 146 0.51 -0.61 13.74
CA ASP A 146 0.53 -2.07 13.64
C ASP A 146 -0.86 -2.67 13.86
N ALA A 147 -1.59 -2.20 14.88
CA ALA A 147 -2.96 -2.63 15.14
C ALA A 147 -3.93 -2.17 14.03
N ALA A 148 -3.74 -0.95 13.52
CA ALA A 148 -4.53 -0.42 12.40
C ALA A 148 -4.29 -1.22 11.12
N LEU A 149 -3.06 -1.59 10.81
CA LEU A 149 -2.72 -2.45 9.67
C LEU A 149 -3.39 -3.82 9.78
N LYS A 150 -3.32 -4.44 10.95
CA LYS A 150 -3.97 -5.72 11.20
C LYS A 150 -5.49 -5.65 10.97
N ALA A 151 -6.15 -4.64 11.54
CA ALA A 151 -7.57 -4.42 11.35
C ALA A 151 -7.94 -4.13 9.89
N LEU A 152 -7.12 -3.36 9.17
CA LEU A 152 -7.29 -3.11 7.75
C LEU A 152 -7.23 -4.39 6.93
N LEU A 153 -6.24 -5.25 7.18
CA LEU A 153 -6.08 -6.52 6.46
C LEU A 153 -7.23 -7.49 6.74
N GLU A 154 -7.78 -7.50 7.95
CA GLU A 154 -9.00 -8.25 8.29
C GLU A 154 -10.21 -7.72 7.50
N SER A 155 -10.34 -6.39 7.38
CA SER A 155 -11.40 -5.76 6.58
C SER A 155 -11.24 -6.03 5.08
N VAL A 156 -10.02 -6.05 4.58
CA VAL A 156 -9.73 -6.43 3.18
C VAL A 156 -10.12 -7.87 2.91
N ALA A 157 -9.74 -8.79 3.80
CA ALA A 157 -10.10 -10.19 3.68
C ALA A 157 -11.63 -10.40 3.68
N ALA A 158 -12.35 -9.70 4.56
CA ALA A 158 -13.80 -9.74 4.61
C ALA A 158 -14.44 -9.17 3.33
N ALA A 159 -13.91 -8.05 2.80
CA ALA A 159 -14.40 -7.47 1.56
C ALA A 159 -14.19 -8.40 0.36
N CYS A 160 -13.02 -9.04 0.25
CA CYS A 160 -12.72 -9.99 -0.82
C CYS A 160 -13.53 -11.29 -0.73
N ALA A 161 -14.00 -11.67 0.46
CA ALA A 161 -14.87 -12.83 0.66
C ALA A 161 -16.36 -12.53 0.39
N GLY A 162 -16.73 -11.26 0.15
CA GLY A 162 -18.09 -10.83 -0.09
C GLY A 162 -18.68 -11.33 -1.40
N GLU A 163 -20.01 -11.36 -1.48
CA GLU A 163 -20.72 -11.68 -2.70
C GLU A 163 -20.47 -10.60 -3.78
N GLY A 164 -20.32 -11.02 -5.02
CA GLY A 164 -20.11 -10.14 -6.17
C GLY A 164 -18.65 -9.70 -6.37
N MET A 165 -17.74 -10.16 -5.51
CA MET A 165 -16.32 -10.08 -5.81
C MET A 165 -15.94 -11.15 -6.82
N GLY A 166 -15.28 -10.72 -7.89
CA GLY A 166 -14.81 -11.61 -8.94
C GLY A 166 -13.59 -12.43 -8.52
N GLU A 167 -12.79 -12.82 -9.50
CA GLU A 167 -11.62 -13.63 -9.28
C GLU A 167 -10.41 -12.79 -8.82
N ALA A 168 -9.49 -13.41 -8.09
CA ALA A 168 -8.20 -12.85 -7.70
C ALA A 168 -8.29 -11.55 -6.87
N CYS A 169 -9.30 -11.40 -6.02
CA CYS A 169 -9.41 -10.24 -5.14
C CYS A 169 -8.23 -10.15 -4.17
N ARG A 170 -7.56 -9.02 -4.18
CA ARG A 170 -6.39 -8.76 -3.33
C ARG A 170 -6.12 -7.27 -3.13
N PRO A 171 -5.42 -6.89 -2.07
CA PRO A 171 -5.00 -5.51 -1.90
C PRO A 171 -3.94 -5.14 -2.93
N THR A 172 -4.09 -3.98 -3.57
CA THR A 172 -3.14 -3.42 -4.52
C THR A 172 -2.39 -2.22 -3.96
N ARG A 173 -2.92 -1.61 -2.91
CA ARG A 173 -2.29 -0.49 -2.22
C ARG A 173 -2.72 -0.47 -0.77
N LEU A 174 -1.78 -0.18 0.13
CA LEU A 174 -2.02 0.02 1.56
C LEU A 174 -1.37 1.33 1.99
N ASP A 175 -2.13 2.15 2.73
CA ASP A 175 -1.64 3.40 3.31
C ASP A 175 -2.10 3.50 4.77
N ILE A 176 -1.23 3.97 5.65
CA ILE A 176 -1.54 4.25 7.04
C ILE A 176 -1.04 5.64 7.40
N ASP A 177 -1.95 6.48 7.86
CA ASP A 177 -1.66 7.83 8.35
C ASP A 177 -1.92 7.88 9.87
N TRP A 178 -0.93 8.26 10.60
CA TRP A 178 -1.06 8.50 12.03
C TRP A 178 -0.43 9.83 12.44
N VAL A 179 -1.25 10.70 12.99
CA VAL A 179 -0.85 11.99 13.54
C VAL A 179 -1.28 12.02 15.00
N PRO A 180 -0.42 12.47 15.94
CA PRO A 180 -0.77 12.57 17.35
C PRO A 180 -2.06 13.34 17.59
N GLY A 181 -2.91 12.82 18.48
CA GLY A 181 -4.20 13.42 18.82
C GLY A 181 -5.30 13.24 17.78
N ARG A 182 -5.03 12.49 16.70
CA ARG A 182 -6.02 12.12 15.68
C ARG A 182 -6.18 10.59 15.61
N PRO A 183 -7.32 10.12 15.14
CA PRO A 183 -7.48 8.70 14.83
C PRO A 183 -6.46 8.24 13.79
N VAL A 184 -6.05 6.97 13.86
CA VAL A 184 -5.25 6.33 12.81
C VAL A 184 -6.15 6.06 11.63
N MET A 185 -5.78 6.59 10.47
CA MET A 185 -6.46 6.33 9.20
C MET A 185 -5.72 5.23 8.45
N ALA A 186 -6.41 4.13 8.16
CA ALA A 186 -5.89 3.05 7.36
C ALA A 186 -6.75 2.86 6.11
N ARG A 187 -6.11 2.77 4.95
CA ARG A 187 -6.80 2.65 3.66
C ARG A 187 -6.15 1.59 2.82
N ALA A 188 -6.97 0.84 2.11
CA ALA A 188 -6.54 -0.12 1.11
C ALA A 188 -7.31 0.11 -0.19
N GLU A 189 -6.61 0.01 -1.31
CA GLU A 189 -7.24 -0.28 -2.58
C GLU A 189 -7.26 -1.79 -2.75
N ILE A 190 -8.41 -2.35 -3.05
CA ILE A 190 -8.58 -3.75 -3.46
C ILE A 190 -8.92 -3.81 -4.93
N ALA A 191 -8.45 -4.82 -5.61
CA ALA A 191 -8.80 -5.05 -7.00
C ALA A 191 -9.14 -6.52 -7.24
N TRP A 192 -10.02 -6.76 -8.21
CA TRP A 192 -10.47 -8.09 -8.64
C TRP A 192 -10.75 -8.11 -10.12
N LEU A 193 -10.94 -9.28 -10.67
CA LEU A 193 -11.21 -9.51 -12.08
C LEU A 193 -12.61 -10.08 -12.27
N ASP A 194 -13.43 -9.36 -13.03
CA ASP A 194 -14.74 -9.84 -13.45
C ASP A 194 -14.65 -10.42 -14.86
N PRO A 195 -15.16 -11.64 -15.11
CA PRO A 195 -15.22 -12.18 -16.46
C PRO A 195 -16.03 -11.27 -17.38
N LEU A 196 -15.54 -11.04 -18.59
CA LEU A 196 -16.32 -10.40 -19.63
C LEU A 196 -17.50 -11.31 -20.00
N PRO A 197 -18.75 -10.78 -20.06
CA PRO A 197 -19.87 -11.55 -20.52
C PRO A 197 -19.61 -12.14 -21.94
N LYS A 198 -19.93 -13.39 -22.12
CA LYS A 198 -19.79 -14.04 -23.43
C LYS A 198 -20.61 -13.25 -24.47
N GLY A 199 -19.97 -12.83 -25.55
CA GLY A 199 -20.59 -12.07 -26.62
C GLY A 199 -20.63 -10.55 -26.43
N MET A 200 -20.13 -10.00 -25.34
CA MET A 200 -19.89 -8.57 -25.21
C MET A 200 -18.58 -8.20 -25.91
N PHE A 201 -18.71 -7.59 -27.06
CA PHE A 201 -17.63 -6.78 -27.60
C PHE A 201 -17.66 -5.44 -26.89
N VAL A 202 -16.60 -5.11 -26.16
CA VAL A 202 -16.39 -3.71 -25.78
C VAL A 202 -16.13 -2.96 -27.08
N ALA A 203 -17.12 -2.16 -27.54
CA ALA A 203 -16.95 -1.34 -28.71
C ALA A 203 -15.70 -0.46 -28.57
N PRO A 204 -14.86 -0.38 -29.61
CA PRO A 204 -13.72 0.52 -29.56
C PRO A 204 -14.19 1.94 -29.31
N PRO A 205 -13.43 2.74 -28.54
CA PRO A 205 -13.64 4.17 -28.58
C PRO A 205 -13.48 4.59 -30.03
N LEU A 206 -14.49 5.28 -30.57
CA LEU A 206 -14.43 5.85 -31.90
C LEU A 206 -13.23 6.82 -31.89
N LEU A 207 -12.19 6.44 -32.61
CA LEU A 207 -11.13 7.40 -32.92
C LEU A 207 -11.80 8.55 -33.68
N PRO A 208 -11.55 9.82 -33.30
CA PRO A 208 -12.02 10.93 -34.12
C PRO A 208 -11.52 10.71 -35.54
N ALA A 209 -12.44 10.82 -36.50
CA ALA A 209 -12.10 10.71 -37.91
C ALA A 209 -10.93 11.67 -38.14
N GLN A 210 -9.82 11.14 -38.63
CA GLN A 210 -8.71 12.00 -39.09
C GLN A 210 -9.27 12.72 -40.28
N GLY A 211 -9.58 14.01 -40.10
CA GLY A 211 -9.94 14.89 -41.20
C GLY A 211 -8.81 14.90 -42.22
N GLY A 212 -9.17 14.59 -43.44
CA GLY A 212 -8.28 14.69 -44.59
C GLY A 212 -7.80 16.12 -44.83
#